data_6fd6b61346912ee2ef51e78aed8e0ba4
#
_entry.id   6fd6b61346912ee2ef51e78aed8e0ba4
#
_cell.length_a   1.000
_cell.length_b   1.000
_cell.length_c   1.000
_cell.angle_alpha   90.00
_cell.angle_beta   90.00
_cell.angle_gamma   90.00
#
_symmetry.space_group_name_H-M   'P 1'
#
loop_
_entity.id
_entity.type
_entity.pdbx_description
1 polymer ?
#
loop_
_entity_poly.entity_id
_entity_poly.type
_entity_poly.pdbx_seq_one_letter_code
_entity_poly.pdbx_strand_id
1 'polypeptide(L)'
;SARNKEIYRVDAFREKPDLATAEKYIRKPNMLWNAGIFIWNVSTIVNALRVYAPEINEVFENLLPLYGTDKEQDAINENFPKCESISVDYAILEKSEEIYCFPASFGWSDLGTWGSLRENVSRDNNGNAVIGDNVQTYETRDCVIHCSEERRVVVQGLDGYIVAEKDNTLL
;
A
#
# COMPACT_ATOMS: atom_id res chain seq x y z
N SER A 1 27.81 0.46 -16.27
CA SER A 1 27.16 1.40 -17.17
C SER A 1 25.76 1.69 -16.64
N ALA A 2 25.54 2.92 -16.15
CA ALA A 2 24.22 3.38 -15.77
C ALA A 2 23.32 3.28 -17.03
N ARG A 3 22.37 2.37 -17.02
CA ARG A 3 21.30 2.35 -18.00
C ARG A 3 20.54 3.67 -17.83
N ASN A 4 20.48 4.50 -18.86
CA ASN A 4 19.57 5.64 -18.92
C ASN A 4 18.15 5.07 -18.76
N LYS A 5 17.63 5.14 -17.56
CA LYS A 5 16.25 4.78 -17.30
C LYS A 5 15.42 6.01 -17.68
N GLU A 6 14.57 5.85 -18.65
CA GLU A 6 13.76 6.94 -19.16
C GLU A 6 12.67 7.31 -18.14
N ILE A 7 12.51 8.61 -17.89
CA ILE A 7 11.42 9.18 -17.11
C ILE A 7 10.39 9.66 -18.11
N TYR A 8 9.13 9.28 -17.88
CA TYR A 8 8.04 9.66 -18.77
C TYR A 8 7.10 10.63 -18.06
N ARG A 9 6.61 11.61 -18.78
CA ARG A 9 5.50 12.43 -18.32
C ARG A 9 4.23 11.59 -18.36
N VAL A 10 3.44 11.66 -17.29
CA VAL A 10 2.14 10.95 -17.19
C VAL A 10 1.09 11.81 -17.87
N ASP A 11 0.40 11.25 -18.84
CA ASP A 11 -0.69 11.92 -19.56
C ASP A 11 -1.99 11.91 -18.74
N ALA A 12 -2.27 10.81 -18.04
CA ALA A 12 -3.40 10.68 -17.14
C ALA A 12 -3.11 9.69 -16.03
N PHE A 13 -3.46 10.04 -14.81
CA PHE A 13 -3.50 9.15 -13.65
C PHE A 13 -4.94 8.66 -13.45
N ARG A 14 -5.13 7.39 -13.14
CA ARG A 14 -6.45 6.79 -12.92
C ARG A 14 -6.38 5.83 -11.75
N GLU A 15 -7.15 6.12 -10.72
CA GLU A 15 -7.20 5.30 -9.50
C GLU A 15 -8.40 4.35 -9.55
N LYS A 16 -8.20 3.12 -9.11
CA LYS A 16 -9.22 2.08 -8.92
C LYS A 16 -10.21 1.92 -10.09
N PRO A 17 -9.74 1.65 -11.32
CA PRO A 17 -10.63 1.34 -12.42
C PRO A 17 -11.43 0.06 -12.13
N ASP A 18 -12.61 -0.10 -12.72
CA ASP A 18 -13.31 -1.38 -12.68
C ASP A 18 -12.50 -2.49 -13.38
N LEU A 19 -12.84 -3.75 -13.09
CA LEU A 19 -12.10 -4.91 -13.58
C LEU A 19 -11.97 -4.91 -15.11
N ALA A 20 -13.04 -4.63 -15.84
CA ALA A 20 -13.03 -4.63 -17.30
C ALA A 20 -12.14 -3.52 -17.88
N THR A 21 -12.07 -2.38 -17.20
CA THR A 21 -11.18 -1.28 -17.56
C THR A 21 -9.73 -1.59 -17.21
N ALA A 22 -9.48 -2.18 -16.04
CA ALA A 22 -8.14 -2.61 -15.62
C ALA A 22 -7.55 -3.63 -16.59
N GLU A 23 -8.33 -4.64 -17.01
CA GLU A 23 -7.91 -5.61 -18.01
C GLU A 23 -7.54 -4.98 -19.36
N LYS A 24 -8.27 -3.93 -19.77
CA LYS A 24 -7.93 -3.17 -20.98
C LYS A 24 -6.63 -2.39 -20.81
N TYR A 25 -6.40 -1.80 -19.63
CA TYR A 25 -5.19 -1.03 -19.35
C TYR A 25 -3.94 -1.91 -19.37
N ILE A 26 -3.97 -3.08 -18.73
CA ILE A 26 -2.83 -4.02 -18.71
C ILE A 26 -2.38 -4.44 -20.12
N ARG A 27 -3.31 -4.47 -21.08
CA ARG A 27 -3.01 -4.84 -22.48
C ARG A 27 -2.40 -3.71 -23.31
N LYS A 28 -2.39 -2.49 -22.79
CA LYS A 28 -1.86 -1.33 -23.52
C LYS A 28 -0.39 -1.10 -23.16
N PRO A 29 0.49 -0.93 -24.14
CA PRO A 29 1.93 -0.74 -23.89
C PRO A 29 2.28 0.59 -23.23
N ASN A 30 1.38 1.56 -23.27
CA ASN A 30 1.55 2.90 -22.70
C ASN A 30 0.86 3.09 -21.34
N MET A 31 0.39 2.01 -20.73
CA MET A 31 -0.17 2.02 -19.40
C MET A 31 0.78 1.31 -18.44
N LEU A 32 0.94 1.89 -17.25
CA LEU A 32 1.76 1.33 -16.18
C LEU A 32 0.90 1.19 -14.93
N TRP A 33 1.19 0.18 -14.13
CA TRP A 33 0.56 -0.01 -12.83
C TRP A 33 1.29 0.82 -11.78
N ASN A 34 0.55 1.62 -11.02
CA ASN A 34 1.11 2.42 -9.93
C ASN A 34 1.53 1.53 -8.76
N ALA A 35 2.77 1.64 -8.34
CA ALA A 35 3.30 0.92 -7.18
C ALA A 35 3.01 1.64 -5.85
N GLY A 36 2.36 2.80 -5.86
CA GLY A 36 2.13 3.59 -4.65
C GLY A 36 3.42 4.18 -4.04
N ILE A 37 4.50 4.25 -4.80
CA ILE A 37 5.77 4.82 -4.36
C ILE A 37 5.93 6.18 -5.01
N PHE A 38 5.89 7.23 -4.19
CA PHE A 38 5.97 8.61 -4.64
C PHE A 38 7.21 9.29 -4.08
N ILE A 39 7.87 10.09 -4.92
CA ILE A 39 9.06 10.87 -4.57
C ILE A 39 8.79 12.33 -4.94
N TRP A 40 8.80 13.20 -3.96
CA TRP A 40 8.55 14.62 -4.12
C TRP A 40 9.65 15.47 -3.50
N ASN A 41 9.86 16.63 -4.08
CA ASN A 41 10.45 17.73 -3.35
C ASN A 41 9.40 18.31 -2.40
N VAL A 42 9.81 18.69 -1.19
CA VAL A 42 8.90 19.23 -0.15
C VAL A 42 8.11 20.43 -0.66
N SER A 43 8.75 21.37 -1.36
CA SER A 43 8.06 22.54 -1.91
C SER A 43 7.03 22.15 -2.97
N THR A 44 7.29 21.12 -3.76
CA THR A 44 6.36 20.64 -4.80
C THR A 44 5.10 20.04 -4.18
N ILE A 45 5.24 19.18 -3.18
CA ILE A 45 4.05 18.56 -2.55
C ILE A 45 3.25 19.58 -1.75
N VAL A 46 3.89 20.51 -1.06
CA VAL A 46 3.19 21.58 -0.34
C VAL A 46 2.41 22.48 -1.31
N ASN A 47 3.00 22.87 -2.43
CA ASN A 47 2.29 23.61 -3.47
C ASN A 47 1.14 22.80 -4.09
N ALA A 48 1.32 21.51 -4.30
CA ALA A 48 0.26 20.67 -4.82
C ALA A 48 -0.93 20.58 -3.84
N LEU A 49 -0.66 20.42 -2.54
CA LEU A 49 -1.72 20.45 -1.51
C LEU A 49 -2.45 21.79 -1.51
N ARG A 50 -1.73 22.91 -1.59
CA ARG A 50 -2.33 24.25 -1.64
C ARG A 50 -3.25 24.44 -2.85
N VAL A 51 -2.88 23.89 -4.00
CA VAL A 51 -3.63 24.06 -5.26
C VAL A 51 -4.79 23.06 -5.36
N TYR A 52 -4.55 21.79 -5.06
CA TYR A 52 -5.48 20.71 -5.33
C TYR A 52 -6.29 20.22 -4.13
N ALA A 53 -5.83 20.51 -2.91
CA ALA A 53 -6.48 20.17 -1.64
C ALA A 53 -6.38 21.33 -0.63
N PRO A 54 -6.91 22.53 -0.95
CA PRO A 54 -6.72 23.74 -0.15
C PRO A 54 -7.27 23.58 1.27
N GLU A 55 -8.39 22.89 1.47
CA GLU A 55 -8.98 22.68 2.80
C GLU A 55 -8.05 21.87 3.72
N ILE A 56 -7.42 20.83 3.18
CA ILE A 56 -6.43 20.04 3.93
C ILE A 56 -5.20 20.90 4.21
N ASN A 57 -4.72 21.66 3.21
CA ASN A 57 -3.57 22.53 3.38
C ASN A 57 -3.81 23.59 4.46
N GLU A 58 -4.99 24.21 4.51
CA GLU A 58 -5.35 25.23 5.51
C GLU A 58 -5.29 24.67 6.94
N VAL A 59 -5.79 23.45 7.15
CA VAL A 59 -5.71 22.80 8.47
C VAL A 59 -4.26 22.71 8.94
N PHE A 60 -3.35 22.24 8.08
CA PHE A 60 -1.94 22.08 8.45
C PHE A 60 -1.16 23.39 8.50
N GLU A 61 -1.48 24.39 7.66
CA GLU A 61 -0.89 25.73 7.76
C GLU A 61 -1.22 26.38 9.10
N ASN A 62 -2.43 26.21 9.62
CA ASN A 62 -2.84 26.72 10.93
C ASN A 62 -2.09 26.06 12.08
N LEU A 63 -1.52 24.87 11.88
CA LEU A 63 -0.72 24.17 12.88
C LEU A 63 0.78 24.53 12.84
N LEU A 64 1.25 25.25 11.83
CA LEU A 64 2.67 25.60 11.69
C LEU A 64 3.31 26.19 12.95
N PRO A 65 2.66 27.09 13.72
CA PRO A 65 3.25 27.65 14.95
C PRO A 65 3.45 26.63 16.08
N LEU A 66 2.82 25.46 15.99
CA LEU A 66 2.86 24.42 17.02
C LEU A 66 3.88 23.34 16.72
N TYR A 67 4.34 23.23 15.47
CA TYR A 67 5.35 22.23 15.09
C TYR A 67 6.67 22.45 15.81
N GLY A 68 7.28 21.35 16.25
CA GLY A 68 8.49 21.38 17.06
C GLY A 68 8.28 21.78 18.52
N THR A 69 7.03 21.93 18.96
CA THR A 69 6.68 22.21 20.36
C THR A 69 6.09 20.97 21.04
N ASP A 70 5.96 21.01 22.36
CA ASP A 70 5.28 19.99 23.16
C ASP A 70 3.78 19.82 22.85
N LYS A 71 3.20 20.76 22.10
CA LYS A 71 1.78 20.75 21.67
C LYS A 71 1.55 20.17 20.27
N GLU A 72 2.60 19.83 19.54
CA GLU A 72 2.51 19.38 18.15
C GLU A 72 1.58 18.15 18.03
N GLN A 73 1.84 17.12 18.80
CA GLN A 73 1.09 15.88 18.68
C GLN A 73 -0.39 16.04 19.04
N ASP A 74 -0.70 16.79 20.08
CA ASP A 74 -2.08 17.06 20.49
C ASP A 74 -2.81 17.85 19.42
N ALA A 75 -2.16 18.85 18.85
CA ALA A 75 -2.73 19.66 17.78
C ALA A 75 -3.00 18.83 16.50
N ILE A 76 -2.11 17.94 16.13
CA ILE A 76 -2.30 17.00 15.00
C ILE A 76 -3.49 16.08 15.31
N ASN A 77 -3.52 15.44 16.47
CA ASN A 77 -4.58 14.51 16.86
C ASN A 77 -5.97 15.15 16.87
N GLU A 78 -6.05 16.42 17.26
CA GLU A 78 -7.30 17.18 17.28
C GLU A 78 -7.77 17.61 15.88
N ASN A 79 -6.85 17.96 14.99
CA ASN A 79 -7.19 18.62 13.72
C ASN A 79 -7.14 17.66 12.51
N PHE A 80 -6.26 16.65 12.50
CA PHE A 80 -6.20 15.68 11.41
C PHE A 80 -7.54 14.96 11.13
N PRO A 81 -8.34 14.55 12.15
CA PRO A 81 -9.64 13.94 11.92
C PRO A 81 -10.68 14.86 11.27
N LYS A 82 -10.43 16.17 11.22
CA LYS A 82 -11.31 17.14 10.57
C LYS A 82 -11.04 17.26 9.07
N CYS A 83 -9.90 16.75 8.60
CA CYS A 83 -9.56 16.72 7.18
C CYS A 83 -10.49 15.78 6.41
N GLU A 84 -10.74 16.11 5.15
CA GLU A 84 -11.39 15.20 4.23
C GLU A 84 -10.60 13.89 4.13
N SER A 85 -11.30 12.76 4.24
CA SER A 85 -10.70 11.42 4.06
C SER A 85 -10.57 11.11 2.58
N ILE A 86 -9.49 11.57 1.96
CA ILE A 86 -9.19 11.40 0.54
C ILE A 86 -7.74 10.94 0.37
N SER A 87 -7.49 10.01 -0.57
CA SER A 87 -6.11 9.63 -0.88
C SER A 87 -5.40 10.70 -1.71
N VAL A 88 -4.07 10.71 -1.64
CA VAL A 88 -3.23 11.59 -2.47
C VAL A 88 -3.45 11.36 -3.96
N ASP A 89 -3.82 10.16 -4.34
CA ASP A 89 -4.13 9.80 -5.71
C ASP A 89 -5.29 10.63 -6.26
N TYR A 90 -6.39 10.69 -5.53
CA TYR A 90 -7.56 11.51 -5.90
C TYR A 90 -7.37 12.98 -5.62
N ALA A 91 -6.73 13.32 -4.50
CA ALA A 91 -6.58 14.72 -4.10
C ALA A 91 -5.65 15.50 -5.02
N ILE A 92 -4.57 14.86 -5.49
CA ILE A 92 -3.48 15.48 -6.21
C ILE A 92 -3.21 14.84 -7.56
N LEU A 93 -2.97 13.51 -7.61
CA LEU A 93 -2.41 12.88 -8.81
C LEU A 93 -3.38 12.85 -9.98
N GLU A 94 -4.67 12.67 -9.76
CA GLU A 94 -5.66 12.76 -10.85
C GLU A 94 -5.88 14.17 -11.39
N LYS A 95 -5.50 15.19 -10.61
CA LYS A 95 -5.70 16.60 -10.96
C LYS A 95 -4.44 17.29 -11.51
N SER A 96 -3.27 16.76 -11.16
CA SER A 96 -2.00 17.39 -11.53
C SER A 96 -1.58 17.04 -12.94
N GLU A 97 -1.10 18.04 -13.68
CA GLU A 97 -0.54 17.88 -15.03
C GLU A 97 0.98 17.68 -15.04
N GLU A 98 1.61 17.75 -13.88
CA GLU A 98 3.08 17.68 -13.73
C GLU A 98 3.54 16.41 -13.02
N ILE A 99 3.03 15.27 -13.46
CA ILE A 99 3.41 13.97 -12.94
C ILE A 99 4.36 13.28 -13.89
N TYR A 100 5.38 12.67 -13.33
CA TYR A 100 6.35 11.86 -14.06
C TYR A 100 6.41 10.46 -13.47
N CYS A 101 6.61 9.46 -14.31
CA CYS A 101 6.78 8.09 -13.87
C CYS A 101 8.14 7.53 -14.29
N PHE A 102 8.62 6.63 -13.46
CA PHE A 102 9.84 5.88 -13.69
C PHE A 102 9.47 4.39 -13.74
N PRO A 103 9.45 3.76 -14.91
CA PRO A 103 9.13 2.36 -15.04
C PRO A 103 10.15 1.50 -14.31
N ALA A 104 9.66 0.63 -13.46
CA ALA A 104 10.48 -0.25 -12.65
C ALA A 104 10.05 -1.71 -12.80
N SER A 105 11.01 -2.62 -12.61
CA SER A 105 10.77 -4.06 -12.61
C SER A 105 11.60 -4.66 -11.48
N PHE A 106 11.02 -4.71 -10.29
CA PHE A 106 11.69 -5.18 -9.07
C PHE A 106 10.84 -6.15 -8.24
N GLY A 107 9.74 -6.68 -8.81
CA GLY A 107 8.91 -7.65 -8.10
C GLY A 107 8.08 -7.01 -6.98
N TRP A 108 7.30 -5.97 -7.30
CA TRP A 108 6.46 -5.29 -6.32
C TRP A 108 5.13 -6.04 -6.08
N SER A 109 4.70 -6.08 -4.83
CA SER A 109 3.35 -6.45 -4.40
C SER A 109 2.96 -5.61 -3.18
N ASP A 110 1.70 -5.18 -3.12
CA ASP A 110 1.16 -4.44 -1.98
C ASP A 110 0.85 -5.33 -0.77
N LEU A 111 0.86 -6.66 -0.94
CA LEU A 111 0.48 -7.64 0.08
C LEU A 111 -0.89 -7.37 0.72
N GLY A 112 -1.78 -6.68 0.00
CA GLY A 112 -3.07 -6.23 0.50
C GLY A 112 -4.10 -7.34 0.69
N THR A 113 -3.79 -8.56 0.28
CA THR A 113 -4.65 -9.74 0.42
C THR A 113 -3.87 -10.97 0.88
N TRP A 114 -4.54 -11.92 1.50
CA TRP A 114 -3.94 -13.20 1.86
C TRP A 114 -3.44 -13.98 0.63
N GLY A 115 -4.09 -13.81 -0.52
CA GLY A 115 -3.65 -14.39 -1.79
C GLY A 115 -2.32 -13.81 -2.25
N SER A 116 -2.18 -12.48 -2.27
CA SER A 116 -0.92 -11.82 -2.64
C SER A 116 0.20 -12.12 -1.63
N LEU A 117 -0.11 -12.25 -0.34
CA LEU A 117 0.86 -12.70 0.66
C LEU A 117 1.35 -14.13 0.32
N ARG A 118 0.44 -15.07 0.04
CA ARG A 118 0.78 -16.45 -0.31
C ARG A 118 1.67 -16.55 -1.56
N GLU A 119 1.47 -15.67 -2.53
CA GLU A 119 2.27 -15.66 -3.76
C GLU A 119 3.70 -15.13 -3.53
N ASN A 120 3.90 -14.30 -2.52
CA ASN A 120 5.15 -13.59 -2.27
C ASN A 120 6.00 -14.15 -1.13
N VAL A 121 5.48 -15.11 -0.36
CA VAL A 121 6.25 -15.83 0.68
C VAL A 121 6.64 -17.24 0.21
N SER A 122 7.69 -17.79 0.80
CA SER A 122 8.08 -19.19 0.54
C SER A 122 6.98 -20.13 1.00
N ARG A 123 6.74 -21.18 0.20
CA ARG A 123 5.75 -22.21 0.49
C ARG A 123 6.43 -23.53 0.80
N ASP A 124 5.82 -24.33 1.67
CA ASP A 124 6.26 -25.69 1.94
C ASP A 124 5.95 -26.63 0.77
N ASN A 125 6.32 -27.91 0.89
CA ASN A 125 6.11 -28.93 -0.15
C ASN A 125 4.62 -29.20 -0.45
N ASN A 126 3.72 -28.79 0.44
CA ASN A 126 2.28 -28.95 0.28
C ASN A 126 1.61 -27.64 -0.21
N GLY A 127 2.39 -26.63 -0.57
CA GLY A 127 1.88 -25.34 -1.05
C GLY A 127 1.41 -24.39 0.05
N ASN A 128 1.64 -24.68 1.32
CA ASN A 128 1.28 -23.81 2.42
C ASN A 128 2.26 -22.65 2.56
N ALA A 129 1.74 -21.44 2.74
CA ALA A 129 2.48 -20.24 3.15
C ALA A 129 2.41 -20.13 4.67
N VAL A 130 3.49 -20.47 5.37
CA VAL A 130 3.54 -20.49 6.83
C VAL A 130 4.40 -19.35 7.35
N ILE A 131 3.83 -18.51 8.21
CA ILE A 131 4.48 -17.38 8.87
C ILE A 131 4.30 -17.58 10.37
N GLY A 132 5.39 -17.82 11.06
CA GLY A 132 5.48 -18.17 12.47
C GLY A 132 6.36 -19.38 12.70
N ASP A 133 7.24 -19.33 13.72
CA ASP A 133 8.27 -20.36 13.98
C ASP A 133 7.71 -21.63 14.61
N ASN A 134 6.57 -21.53 15.30
CA ASN A 134 5.99 -22.62 16.09
C ASN A 134 4.74 -23.23 15.45
N VAL A 135 4.68 -23.31 14.11
CA VAL A 135 3.55 -23.86 13.37
C VAL A 135 3.89 -25.29 12.89
N GLN A 136 2.99 -26.23 13.12
CA GLN A 136 3.05 -27.59 12.59
C GLN A 136 1.82 -27.89 11.75
N THR A 137 2.03 -28.46 10.58
CA THR A 137 0.95 -28.82 9.64
C THR A 137 0.93 -30.31 9.37
N TYR A 138 -0.24 -30.91 9.40
CA TYR A 138 -0.47 -32.32 9.07
C TYR A 138 -1.62 -32.43 8.08
N GLU A 139 -1.43 -33.18 7.00
CA GLU A 139 -2.47 -33.37 5.96
C GLU A 139 -3.12 -32.03 5.50
N THR A 140 -2.33 -30.96 5.52
CA THR A 140 -2.78 -29.57 5.25
C THR A 140 -2.07 -29.09 3.99
N ARG A 141 -2.82 -28.48 3.07
CA ARG A 141 -2.29 -28.00 1.79
C ARG A 141 -2.94 -26.69 1.36
N ASP A 142 -2.19 -25.96 0.53
CA ASP A 142 -2.64 -24.71 -0.10
C ASP A 142 -3.17 -23.63 0.87
N CYS A 143 -2.79 -23.72 2.13
CA CYS A 143 -3.22 -22.81 3.20
C CYS A 143 -2.27 -21.62 3.36
N VAL A 144 -2.80 -20.54 3.95
CA VAL A 144 -2.00 -19.44 4.51
C VAL A 144 -2.15 -19.51 6.02
N ILE A 145 -1.04 -19.65 6.74
CA ILE A 145 -1.02 -19.75 8.19
C ILE A 145 -0.12 -18.65 8.72
N HIS A 146 -0.70 -17.71 9.47
CA HIS A 146 0.00 -16.56 10.06
C HIS A 146 -0.25 -16.51 11.56
N CYS A 147 0.77 -16.83 12.34
CA CYS A 147 0.69 -16.87 13.79
C CYS A 147 1.88 -16.13 14.41
N SER A 148 1.69 -15.62 15.63
CA SER A 148 2.78 -14.99 16.38
C SER A 148 3.85 -16.01 16.77
N GLU A 149 5.09 -15.57 16.93
CA GLU A 149 6.23 -16.42 17.34
C GLU A 149 6.05 -17.07 18.70
N GLU A 150 5.25 -16.45 19.57
CA GLU A 150 5.02 -16.93 20.94
C GLU A 150 4.04 -18.11 21.02
N ARG A 151 3.25 -18.33 19.95
CA ARG A 151 2.22 -19.38 19.94
C ARG A 151 2.65 -20.62 19.20
N ARG A 152 2.36 -21.76 19.83
CA ARG A 152 2.38 -23.05 19.14
C ARG A 152 1.02 -23.32 18.51
N VAL A 153 1.02 -23.49 17.19
CA VAL A 153 -0.18 -23.79 16.40
C VAL A 153 0.01 -25.12 15.67
N VAL A 154 -0.99 -26.00 15.78
CA VAL A 154 -1.03 -27.26 15.04
C VAL A 154 -2.28 -27.24 14.17
N VAL A 155 -2.08 -27.43 12.87
CA VAL A 155 -3.15 -27.42 11.86
C VAL A 155 -3.20 -28.78 11.17
N GLN A 156 -4.37 -29.40 11.12
CA GLN A 156 -4.54 -30.70 10.46
C GLN A 156 -5.76 -30.73 9.55
N GLY A 157 -5.59 -31.30 8.35
CA GLY A 157 -6.68 -31.65 7.44
C GLY A 157 -7.31 -30.47 6.71
N LEU A 158 -6.64 -29.30 6.65
CA LEU A 158 -7.15 -28.11 5.94
C LEU A 158 -6.66 -28.07 4.49
N ASP A 159 -7.49 -27.56 3.59
CA ASP A 159 -7.20 -27.39 2.18
C ASP A 159 -7.71 -26.04 1.68
N GLY A 160 -6.80 -25.12 1.33
CA GLY A 160 -7.14 -23.79 0.83
C GLY A 160 -7.68 -22.82 1.88
N TYR A 161 -7.35 -23.01 3.15
CA TYR A 161 -7.81 -22.16 4.26
C TYR A 161 -6.80 -21.07 4.62
N ILE A 162 -7.33 -20.04 5.26
CA ILE A 162 -6.54 -19.04 5.96
C ILE A 162 -6.67 -19.31 7.46
N VAL A 163 -5.54 -19.41 8.15
CA VAL A 163 -5.47 -19.49 9.60
C VAL A 163 -4.66 -18.29 10.06
N ALA A 164 -5.29 -17.36 10.74
CA ALA A 164 -4.63 -16.13 11.19
C ALA A 164 -4.87 -15.88 12.68
N GLU A 165 -3.84 -15.45 13.38
CA GLU A 165 -3.91 -15.11 14.79
C GLU A 165 -3.64 -13.63 14.98
N LYS A 166 -4.51 -12.98 15.75
CA LYS A 166 -4.34 -11.61 16.22
C LYS A 166 -5.09 -11.40 17.54
N ASP A 167 -4.49 -10.65 18.46
CA ASP A 167 -5.10 -10.24 19.73
C ASP A 167 -5.73 -11.41 20.50
N ASN A 168 -4.99 -12.51 20.62
CA ASN A 168 -5.40 -13.75 21.28
C ASN A 168 -6.59 -14.48 20.61
N THR A 169 -6.94 -14.11 19.39
CA THR A 169 -8.00 -14.73 18.60
C THR A 169 -7.40 -15.47 17.40
N LEU A 170 -7.79 -16.71 17.20
CA LEU A 170 -7.48 -17.51 16.02
C LEU A 170 -8.71 -17.56 15.11
N LEU A 171 -8.53 -17.18 13.86
CA LEU A 171 -9.51 -17.28 12.78
C LEU A 171 -9.18 -18.50 11.93
#